data_19a439bed4a31ad78f0285cf3af38393
#
_entry.id   19a439bed4a31ad78f0285cf3af38393
#
_cell.length_a   1.000
_cell.length_b   1.000
_cell.length_c   1.000
_cell.angle_alpha   90.00
_cell.angle_beta   90.00
_cell.angle_gamma   90.00
#
_symmetry.space_group_name_H-M   'P 1'
#
loop_
_entity.id
_entity.type
_entity.pdbx_description
1 polymer ?
#
loop_
_entity_poly.entity_id
_entity_poly.type
_entity_poly.pdbx_seq_one_letter_code
_entity_poly.pdbx_strand_id
1 'polypeptide(L)'
;MNMKKKINLALVFILISGCSIAPGMHMETDSSWLDDSKYVHIDSIDKKVRLINISETLDISYGSEYVYRIGIGDQIAVTIWGLPEIFPINNINTDLNLRRVDANGNIFFPYVGLIEAKGKSQDELRQDLTNRLSEYFTSPQVDVAIARFNSQQVFVLGEVTKPKKINITDIPISLSYAIGESFGLNTNTASASEVFIIRQNISESDHLIFHADLRNPSGFIEAGSFYLENNDIVYVNSSGTARWNKVISQFFPFSTFLNSIDNLTSDN
;
A
#
# COMPACT_ATOMS: atom_id res chain seq x y z
N MET A 1 -50.13 50.67 -6.65
CA MET A 1 -49.60 49.47 -5.99
C MET A 1 -48.13 49.32 -6.30
N ASN A 2 -47.43 49.60 -5.43
CA ASN A 2 -46.06 49.99 -5.05
C ASN A 2 -44.90 49.39 -5.85
N MET A 3 -44.22 50.29 -6.55
CA MET A 3 -42.93 50.06 -7.24
C MET A 3 -41.86 49.48 -6.28
N LYS A 4 -41.90 49.77 -4.99
CA LYS A 4 -41.03 49.22 -3.93
C LYS A 4 -41.19 47.70 -3.72
N LYS A 5 -42.40 47.11 -3.96
CA LYS A 5 -42.59 45.63 -3.91
C LYS A 5 -42.02 44.89 -5.08
N LYS A 6 -41.92 45.52 -6.26
CA LYS A 6 -41.32 44.90 -7.45
C LYS A 6 -39.78 44.87 -7.38
N ILE A 7 -39.15 45.87 -6.72
CA ILE A 7 -37.71 45.93 -6.54
C ILE A 7 -37.25 44.87 -5.55
N ASN A 8 -38.01 44.63 -4.45
CA ASN A 8 -37.64 43.58 -3.49
C ASN A 8 -37.83 42.15 -4.06
N LEU A 9 -38.76 41.94 -4.97
CA LEU A 9 -38.95 40.64 -5.63
C LEU A 9 -37.86 40.36 -6.65
N ALA A 10 -37.35 41.38 -7.36
CA ALA A 10 -36.22 41.26 -8.29
C ALA A 10 -34.89 41.01 -7.56
N LEU A 11 -34.71 41.63 -6.35
CA LEU A 11 -33.50 41.44 -5.54
C LEU A 11 -33.41 40.05 -4.92
N VAL A 12 -34.55 39.41 -4.59
CA VAL A 12 -34.62 38.04 -4.10
C VAL A 12 -34.33 37.03 -5.20
N PHE A 13 -34.69 37.33 -6.45
CA PHE A 13 -34.37 36.43 -7.57
C PHE A 13 -32.88 36.46 -7.99
N ILE A 14 -32.15 37.54 -7.72
CA ILE A 14 -30.71 37.65 -8.00
C ILE A 14 -29.87 36.90 -6.95
N LEU A 15 -30.40 36.65 -5.75
CA LEU A 15 -29.71 35.90 -4.70
C LEU A 15 -29.78 34.37 -4.86
N ILE A 16 -30.62 33.85 -5.75
CA ILE A 16 -30.81 32.42 -5.99
C ILE A 16 -29.92 31.91 -7.14
N SER A 17 -29.36 32.80 -7.98
CA SER A 17 -28.51 32.42 -9.11
C SER A 17 -27.01 32.36 -8.78
N GLY A 18 -26.63 32.48 -7.51
CA GLY A 18 -25.24 32.57 -7.04
C GLY A 18 -24.51 31.24 -6.78
N CYS A 19 -25.10 30.07 -7.08
CA CYS A 19 -24.48 28.77 -6.78
C CYS A 19 -23.97 27.99 -8.00
N SER A 20 -23.72 28.66 -9.13
CA SER A 20 -23.30 27.96 -10.36
C SER A 20 -21.89 28.27 -10.86
N ILE A 21 -21.09 29.04 -10.11
CA ILE A 21 -19.73 29.36 -10.54
C ILE A 21 -18.76 28.99 -9.41
N ALA A 22 -18.70 27.71 -9.07
CA ALA A 22 -17.48 27.13 -8.58
C ALA A 22 -16.85 26.40 -9.76
N PRO A 23 -15.58 26.67 -10.12
CA PRO A 23 -14.89 25.85 -11.11
C PRO A 23 -14.66 24.48 -10.49
N GLY A 24 -15.65 23.62 -10.60
CA GLY A 24 -15.55 22.23 -10.29
C GLY A 24 -15.19 21.51 -11.57
N MET A 25 -14.02 20.93 -11.66
CA MET A 25 -13.74 19.95 -12.69
C MET A 25 -14.84 18.89 -12.64
N HIS A 26 -15.71 18.91 -13.66
CA HIS A 26 -16.65 17.85 -13.88
C HIS A 26 -15.89 16.72 -14.55
N MET A 27 -15.63 15.67 -13.82
CA MET A 27 -15.50 14.38 -14.44
C MET A 27 -16.92 13.94 -14.75
N GLU A 28 -17.28 13.91 -16.03
CA GLU A 28 -18.53 13.31 -16.46
C GLU A 28 -18.47 11.84 -16.08
N THR A 29 -19.36 11.43 -15.18
CA THR A 29 -19.61 10.03 -14.83
C THR A 29 -20.46 9.41 -15.92
N ASP A 30 -20.04 9.55 -17.16
CA ASP A 30 -20.62 8.77 -18.23
C ASP A 30 -19.91 7.42 -18.25
N SER A 31 -20.67 6.34 -18.08
CA SER A 31 -20.19 4.97 -18.09
C SER A 31 -19.53 4.54 -19.42
N SER A 32 -19.45 5.47 -20.39
CA SER A 32 -18.78 5.27 -21.67
C SER A 32 -17.25 5.25 -21.56
N TRP A 33 -16.66 5.70 -20.45
CA TRP A 33 -15.20 5.62 -20.27
C TRP A 33 -14.70 4.25 -19.79
N LEU A 34 -15.59 3.30 -19.55
CA LEU A 34 -15.27 1.88 -19.39
C LEU A 34 -14.99 1.19 -20.73
N ASP A 35 -15.21 1.89 -21.85
CA ASP A 35 -14.99 1.37 -23.18
C ASP A 35 -13.80 2.10 -23.83
N ASP A 36 -12.79 1.32 -24.17
CA ASP A 36 -11.69 1.53 -25.12
C ASP A 36 -10.53 2.48 -24.80
N SER A 37 -10.52 3.31 -23.77
CA SER A 37 -9.27 3.97 -23.36
C SER A 37 -8.99 3.74 -21.88
N LYS A 38 -8.22 2.72 -21.58
CA LYS A 38 -7.74 2.33 -20.22
C LYS A 38 -6.84 3.39 -19.55
N TYR A 39 -6.87 4.64 -20.02
CA TYR A 39 -6.05 5.72 -19.50
C TYR A 39 -6.90 6.91 -19.10
N VAL A 40 -6.84 7.29 -17.84
CA VAL A 40 -7.42 8.53 -17.33
C VAL A 40 -6.32 9.59 -17.31
N HIS A 41 -6.50 10.67 -18.07
CA HIS A 41 -5.61 11.82 -18.00
C HIS A 41 -5.98 12.65 -16.78
N ILE A 42 -5.07 12.77 -15.83
CA ILE A 42 -5.26 13.64 -14.66
C ILE A 42 -4.50 14.93 -14.94
N ASP A 43 -5.23 16.03 -15.17
CA ASP A 43 -4.70 17.34 -15.57
C ASP A 43 -3.60 17.93 -14.67
N SER A 44 -3.42 17.39 -13.47
CA SER A 44 -2.40 17.85 -12.51
C SER A 44 -1.13 17.02 -12.51
N ILE A 45 -1.05 15.93 -13.29
CA ILE A 45 0.09 15.02 -13.28
C ILE A 45 0.40 14.62 -14.72
N ASP A 46 1.62 14.85 -15.12
CA ASP A 46 2.15 14.51 -16.47
C ASP A 46 2.34 12.98 -16.63
N LYS A 47 1.58 12.17 -15.89
CA LYS A 47 1.67 10.71 -15.85
C LYS A 47 0.35 10.08 -16.28
N LYS A 48 0.45 9.04 -17.08
CA LYS A 48 -0.71 8.23 -17.48
C LYS A 48 -1.16 7.34 -16.32
N VAL A 49 -2.46 7.32 -16.06
CA VAL A 49 -3.06 6.43 -15.05
C VAL A 49 -3.92 5.42 -15.76
N ARG A 50 -3.66 4.14 -15.52
CA ARG A 50 -4.45 3.05 -16.06
C ARG A 50 -5.44 2.56 -15.02
N LEU A 51 -6.73 2.59 -15.34
CA LEU A 51 -7.79 2.00 -14.53
C LEU A 51 -8.08 0.58 -15.01
N ILE A 52 -8.04 -0.38 -14.11
CA ILE A 52 -8.23 -1.81 -14.38
C ILE A 52 -9.25 -2.37 -13.38
N ASN A 53 -10.25 -3.11 -13.85
CA ASN A 53 -11.13 -3.84 -12.94
C ASN A 53 -10.37 -5.05 -12.36
N ILE A 54 -10.49 -5.32 -11.05
CA ILE A 54 -9.81 -6.45 -10.42
C ILE A 54 -10.22 -7.79 -11.05
N SER A 55 -11.46 -7.93 -11.51
CA SER A 55 -11.93 -9.13 -12.22
C SER A 55 -11.12 -9.47 -13.47
N GLU A 56 -10.53 -8.47 -14.14
CA GLU A 56 -9.69 -8.66 -15.32
C GLU A 56 -8.28 -9.16 -14.98
N THR A 57 -7.86 -9.06 -13.72
CA THR A 57 -6.52 -9.42 -13.27
C THR A 57 -6.44 -10.81 -12.63
N LEU A 58 -7.58 -11.43 -12.32
CA LEU A 58 -7.64 -12.72 -11.62
C LEU A 58 -7.15 -13.91 -12.47
N ASP A 59 -7.08 -13.77 -13.78
CA ASP A 59 -6.49 -14.76 -14.69
C ASP A 59 -4.95 -14.84 -14.59
N ILE A 60 -4.32 -13.87 -13.92
CA ILE A 60 -2.90 -13.91 -13.61
C ILE A 60 -2.72 -14.84 -12.42
N SER A 61 -2.66 -16.10 -12.73
CA SER A 61 -2.42 -17.24 -11.86
C SER A 61 -1.37 -16.94 -10.79
N TYR A 62 -1.79 -16.71 -9.55
CA TYR A 62 -0.92 -16.80 -8.37
C TYR A 62 -0.63 -18.29 -8.09
N GLY A 63 -0.02 -18.95 -9.07
CA GLY A 63 0.50 -20.30 -8.93
C GLY A 63 1.95 -20.34 -8.46
N SER A 64 2.58 -19.19 -8.23
CA SER A 64 3.92 -19.12 -7.64
C SER A 64 3.82 -19.03 -6.13
N GLU A 65 4.55 -19.89 -5.46
CA GLU A 65 4.73 -19.87 -4.01
C GLU A 65 5.15 -18.47 -3.54
N TYR A 66 4.32 -17.80 -2.73
CA TYR A 66 4.64 -16.49 -2.18
C TYR A 66 5.84 -16.61 -1.24
N VAL A 67 6.89 -15.87 -1.49
CA VAL A 67 8.09 -15.81 -0.65
C VAL A 67 8.33 -14.39 -0.22
N TYR A 68 8.25 -14.13 1.09
CA TYR A 68 8.59 -12.83 1.64
C TYR A 68 10.06 -12.51 1.39
N ARG A 69 10.33 -11.30 0.90
CA ARG A 69 11.69 -10.79 0.73
C ARG A 69 12.00 -9.78 1.81
N ILE A 70 13.05 -10.03 2.58
CA ILE A 70 13.53 -9.18 3.66
C ILE A 70 13.82 -7.77 3.12
N GLY A 71 13.41 -6.75 3.85
CA GLY A 71 13.63 -5.36 3.49
C GLY A 71 14.23 -4.52 4.61
N ILE A 72 14.52 -3.26 4.29
CA ILE A 72 15.10 -2.29 5.23
C ILE A 72 14.11 -2.05 6.39
N GLY A 73 14.61 -2.13 7.62
CA GLY A 73 13.80 -1.93 8.82
C GLY A 73 13.22 -3.20 9.43
N ASP A 74 13.23 -4.32 8.71
CA ASP A 74 12.83 -5.61 9.27
C ASP A 74 13.75 -6.00 10.45
N GLN A 75 13.19 -6.76 11.39
CA GLN A 75 13.96 -7.28 12.51
C GLN A 75 14.07 -8.80 12.40
N ILE A 76 15.30 -9.26 12.33
CA ILE A 76 15.66 -10.65 12.15
C ILE A 76 16.14 -11.22 13.47
N ALA A 77 15.54 -12.31 13.92
CA ALA A 77 16.03 -13.14 15.01
C ALA A 77 16.95 -14.22 14.44
N VAL A 78 18.17 -14.31 14.95
CA VAL A 78 19.12 -15.36 14.56
C VAL A 78 19.48 -16.16 15.80
N THR A 79 19.26 -17.47 15.73
CA THR A 79 19.60 -18.41 16.81
C THR A 79 20.60 -19.42 16.30
N ILE A 80 21.66 -19.66 17.08
CA ILE A 80 22.66 -20.70 16.80
C ILE A 80 22.57 -21.75 17.90
N TRP A 81 22.20 -22.95 17.53
CA TRP A 81 22.04 -24.05 18.44
C TRP A 81 23.39 -24.76 18.73
N GLY A 82 23.53 -25.29 19.93
CA GLY A 82 24.72 -26.06 20.33
C GLY A 82 25.92 -25.23 20.78
N LEU A 83 25.84 -23.90 20.76
CA LEU A 83 26.91 -22.98 21.16
C LEU A 83 26.43 -21.92 22.18
N PRO A 84 25.79 -22.31 23.32
CA PRO A 84 25.15 -21.36 24.22
C PRO A 84 26.13 -20.43 24.94
N GLU A 85 27.41 -20.83 25.09
CA GLU A 85 28.44 -20.01 25.70
C GLU A 85 28.88 -18.83 24.81
N ILE A 86 28.78 -18.99 23.50
CA ILE A 86 29.17 -17.98 22.49
C ILE A 86 27.94 -17.20 22.03
N PHE A 87 26.84 -17.90 21.81
CA PHE A 87 25.56 -17.35 21.38
C PHE A 87 24.48 -17.71 22.40
N PRO A 88 24.38 -16.95 23.50
CA PRO A 88 23.42 -17.25 24.55
C PRO A 88 21.99 -17.13 24.01
N ILE A 89 21.24 -18.21 24.16
CA ILE A 89 19.80 -18.24 23.87
C ILE A 89 19.12 -17.58 25.07
N ASN A 90 19.05 -16.26 25.06
CA ASN A 90 18.31 -15.53 26.08
C ASN A 90 16.81 -15.69 25.85
N ASN A 91 16.06 -15.77 26.94
CA ASN A 91 14.60 -15.87 26.94
C ASN A 91 13.98 -14.87 25.94
N ILE A 92 12.91 -15.32 25.32
CA ILE A 92 12.13 -14.74 24.19
C ILE A 92 11.82 -13.23 24.31
N ASN A 93 12.10 -12.60 25.44
CA ASN A 93 11.81 -11.18 25.72
C ASN A 93 13.02 -10.22 25.68
N THR A 94 14.20 -10.67 25.29
CA THR A 94 15.35 -9.78 25.19
C THR A 94 15.65 -9.49 23.73
N ASP A 95 15.61 -8.20 23.35
CA ASP A 95 15.96 -7.67 22.02
C ASP A 95 17.42 -7.97 21.60
N LEU A 96 18.18 -8.71 22.42
CA LEU A 96 19.61 -8.98 22.23
C LEU A 96 19.91 -9.85 21.01
N ASN A 97 18.98 -10.69 20.58
CA ASN A 97 19.14 -11.55 19.40
C ASN A 97 18.53 -10.95 18.13
N LEU A 98 17.85 -9.81 18.26
CA LEU A 98 17.24 -9.13 17.14
C LEU A 98 18.27 -8.29 16.38
N ARG A 99 18.31 -8.47 15.08
CA ARG A 99 19.15 -7.68 14.16
C ARG A 99 18.23 -6.90 13.25
N ARG A 100 18.30 -5.57 13.32
CA ARG A 100 17.56 -4.71 12.39
C ARG A 100 18.32 -4.62 11.08
N VAL A 101 17.63 -4.78 9.97
CA VAL A 101 18.17 -4.50 8.62
C VAL A 101 18.39 -3.00 8.50
N ASP A 102 19.64 -2.60 8.28
CA ASP A 102 20.06 -1.20 8.20
C ASP A 102 19.64 -0.52 6.88
N ALA A 103 19.96 0.76 6.73
CA ALA A 103 19.63 1.54 5.53
C ALA A 103 20.32 1.01 4.27
N ASN A 104 21.43 0.31 4.40
CA ASN A 104 22.16 -0.31 3.28
C ASN A 104 21.65 -1.72 2.97
N GLY A 105 20.67 -2.23 3.72
CA GLY A 105 20.12 -3.57 3.54
C GLY A 105 20.90 -4.68 4.24
N ASN A 106 21.81 -4.33 5.16
CA ASN A 106 22.67 -5.28 5.87
C ASN A 106 22.21 -5.53 7.30
N ILE A 107 22.59 -6.67 7.85
CA ILE A 107 22.62 -6.94 9.29
C ILE A 107 24.06 -7.19 9.73
N PHE A 108 24.39 -6.83 10.97
CA PHE A 108 25.66 -7.22 11.59
C PHE A 108 25.46 -8.51 12.39
N PHE A 109 26.34 -9.49 12.15
CA PHE A 109 26.36 -10.71 12.93
C PHE A 109 27.80 -11.03 13.41
N PRO A 110 27.99 -11.41 14.70
CA PRO A 110 29.31 -11.74 15.22
C PRO A 110 30.00 -12.82 14.37
N TYR A 111 31.31 -12.74 14.24
CA TYR A 111 32.21 -13.55 13.39
C TYR A 111 32.03 -13.33 11.88
N VAL A 112 30.79 -13.16 11.41
CA VAL A 112 30.48 -12.96 9.98
C VAL A 112 30.68 -11.50 9.55
N GLY A 113 30.49 -10.56 10.48
CA GLY A 113 30.49 -9.11 10.18
C GLY A 113 29.17 -8.65 9.53
N LEU A 114 29.26 -7.77 8.54
CA LEU A 114 28.12 -7.31 7.77
C LEU A 114 27.74 -8.35 6.72
N ILE A 115 26.43 -8.64 6.66
CA ILE A 115 25.84 -9.56 5.68
C ILE A 115 24.60 -8.91 5.07
N GLU A 116 24.52 -8.97 3.76
CA GLU A 116 23.36 -8.48 3.02
C GLU A 116 22.12 -9.35 3.31
N ALA A 117 21.07 -8.73 3.83
CA ALA A 117 19.80 -9.38 4.12
C ALA A 117 18.69 -8.92 3.16
N LYS A 118 18.75 -7.67 2.67
CA LYS A 118 17.75 -7.10 1.76
C LYS A 118 17.60 -7.95 0.49
N GLY A 119 16.36 -8.23 0.11
CA GLY A 119 16.02 -9.01 -1.09
C GLY A 119 16.13 -10.52 -0.93
N LYS A 120 16.76 -11.00 0.15
CA LYS A 120 16.84 -12.44 0.44
C LYS A 120 15.55 -12.93 1.10
N SER A 121 15.23 -14.20 0.88
CA SER A 121 14.29 -14.92 1.70
C SER A 121 14.91 -15.29 3.06
N GLN A 122 14.08 -15.72 3.99
CA GLN A 122 14.53 -16.26 5.27
C GLN A 122 15.50 -17.43 5.09
N ASP A 123 15.20 -18.34 4.17
CA ASP A 123 16.04 -19.51 3.88
C ASP A 123 17.36 -19.15 3.20
N GLU A 124 17.35 -18.22 2.27
CA GLU A 124 18.58 -17.73 1.61
C GLU A 124 19.51 -17.07 2.63
N LEU A 125 18.97 -16.26 3.56
CA LEU A 125 19.78 -15.64 4.61
C LEU A 125 20.31 -16.68 5.59
N ARG A 126 19.50 -17.69 5.96
CA ARG A 126 19.93 -18.79 6.82
C ARG A 126 21.08 -19.57 6.18
N GLN A 127 21.01 -19.90 4.91
CA GLN A 127 22.06 -20.60 4.19
C GLN A 127 23.36 -19.78 4.11
N ASP A 128 23.27 -18.48 3.82
CA ASP A 128 24.43 -17.59 3.73
C ASP A 128 25.13 -17.47 5.10
N LEU A 129 24.36 -17.31 6.19
CA LEU A 129 24.88 -17.29 7.56
C LEU A 129 25.54 -18.62 7.93
N THR A 130 24.93 -19.75 7.60
CA THR A 130 25.47 -21.09 7.89
C THR A 130 26.81 -21.29 7.18
N ASN A 131 26.88 -20.93 5.89
CA ASN A 131 28.11 -21.07 5.11
C ASN A 131 29.25 -20.25 5.69
N ARG A 132 29.02 -18.97 6.05
CA ARG A 132 30.05 -18.10 6.61
C ARG A 132 30.47 -18.50 8.02
N LEU A 133 29.53 -18.97 8.85
CA LEU A 133 29.84 -19.47 10.19
C LEU A 133 30.59 -20.79 10.17
N SER A 134 30.47 -21.58 9.11
CA SER A 134 31.22 -22.85 8.94
C SER A 134 32.72 -22.65 8.85
N GLU A 135 33.20 -21.43 8.58
CA GLU A 135 34.64 -21.08 8.65
C GLU A 135 35.17 -21.06 10.08
N TYR A 136 34.27 -20.82 11.06
CA TYR A 136 34.66 -20.68 12.48
C TYR A 136 34.16 -21.82 13.36
N PHE A 137 33.06 -22.49 12.97
CA PHE A 137 32.41 -23.52 13.76
C PHE A 137 32.09 -24.76 12.92
N THR A 138 32.31 -25.95 13.47
CA THR A 138 31.99 -27.21 12.78
C THR A 138 30.50 -27.43 12.78
N SER A 139 29.88 -27.50 11.60
CA SER A 139 28.44 -27.78 11.38
C SER A 139 27.49 -26.91 12.22
N PRO A 140 27.59 -25.58 12.13
CA PRO A 140 26.73 -24.69 12.92
C PRO A 140 25.27 -24.88 12.55
N GLN A 141 24.41 -25.03 13.57
CA GLN A 141 22.95 -25.15 13.39
C GLN A 141 22.34 -23.74 13.51
N VAL A 142 22.09 -23.10 12.39
CA VAL A 142 21.57 -21.73 12.32
C VAL A 142 20.07 -21.75 12.05
N ASP A 143 19.32 -21.03 12.87
CA ASP A 143 17.93 -20.70 12.64
C ASP A 143 17.78 -19.19 12.43
N VAL A 144 16.96 -18.81 11.46
CA VAL A 144 16.66 -17.42 11.12
C VAL A 144 15.16 -17.25 11.08
N ALA A 145 14.63 -16.29 11.82
CA ALA A 145 13.20 -15.94 11.78
C ALA A 145 13.03 -14.43 11.62
N ILE A 146 12.00 -14.01 10.91
CA ILE A 146 11.64 -12.60 10.84
C ILE A 146 10.75 -12.30 12.05
N ALA A 147 11.31 -11.60 13.03
CA ALA A 147 10.62 -11.28 14.27
C ALA A 147 9.64 -10.11 14.11
N ARG A 148 9.97 -9.15 13.25
CA ARG A 148 9.09 -8.01 12.94
C ARG A 148 9.19 -7.64 11.46
N PHE A 149 8.05 -7.65 10.80
CA PHE A 149 7.87 -7.25 9.41
C PHE A 149 7.59 -5.74 9.36
N ASN A 150 8.57 -4.94 8.97
CA ASN A 150 8.44 -3.47 8.96
C ASN A 150 8.68 -2.85 7.59
N SER A 151 9.25 -3.61 6.64
CA SER A 151 9.69 -3.07 5.36
C SER A 151 8.59 -2.99 4.30
N GLN A 152 7.58 -3.86 4.42
CA GLN A 152 6.48 -3.94 3.45
C GLN A 152 5.15 -3.64 4.14
N GLN A 153 4.36 -2.77 3.52
CA GLN A 153 3.11 -2.29 4.13
C GLN A 153 2.09 -1.89 3.07
N VAL A 154 0.82 -1.96 3.44
CA VAL A 154 -0.29 -1.40 2.68
C VAL A 154 -1.06 -0.40 3.55
N PHE A 155 -1.74 0.53 2.92
CA PHE A 155 -2.53 1.55 3.60
C PHE A 155 -3.99 1.37 3.24
N VAL A 156 -4.87 1.32 4.23
CA VAL A 156 -6.33 1.32 4.03
C VAL A 156 -6.89 2.63 4.54
N LEU A 157 -7.48 3.39 3.64
CA LEU A 157 -7.91 4.77 3.84
C LEU A 157 -9.33 5.00 3.32
N GLY A 158 -9.88 6.18 3.60
CA GLY A 158 -11.24 6.56 3.17
C GLY A 158 -12.32 6.04 4.12
N GLU A 159 -13.47 5.66 3.57
CA GLU A 159 -14.67 5.32 4.33
C GLU A 159 -14.65 3.85 4.82
N VAL A 160 -13.62 3.52 5.59
CA VAL A 160 -13.55 2.28 6.39
C VAL A 160 -13.78 2.60 7.86
N THR A 161 -14.15 1.60 8.66
CA THR A 161 -14.43 1.82 10.09
C THR A 161 -13.20 2.32 10.84
N LYS A 162 -12.01 1.78 10.53
CA LYS A 162 -10.73 2.21 11.12
C LYS A 162 -9.64 2.26 10.04
N PRO A 163 -9.37 3.43 9.46
CA PRO A 163 -8.22 3.60 8.57
C PRO A 163 -6.92 3.21 9.28
N LYS A 164 -6.09 2.43 8.62
CA LYS A 164 -4.83 1.93 9.22
C LYS A 164 -3.80 1.54 8.18
N LYS A 165 -2.58 1.42 8.66
CA LYS A 165 -1.48 0.75 7.98
C LYS A 165 -1.46 -0.72 8.39
N ILE A 166 -1.24 -1.62 7.44
CA ILE A 166 -1.12 -3.06 7.66
C ILE A 166 0.24 -3.49 7.13
N ASN A 167 1.03 -4.18 7.94
CA ASN A 167 2.31 -4.73 7.49
C ASN A 167 2.06 -6.03 6.73
N ILE A 168 2.71 -6.19 5.58
CA ILE A 168 2.75 -7.45 4.85
C ILE A 168 3.73 -8.38 5.55
N THR A 169 3.33 -9.63 5.75
CA THR A 169 4.12 -10.66 6.42
C THR A 169 4.52 -11.77 5.44
N ASP A 170 4.96 -12.90 5.94
CA ASP A 170 5.14 -14.14 5.18
C ASP A 170 3.83 -14.75 4.65
N ILE A 171 2.68 -14.17 5.05
CA ILE A 171 1.36 -14.50 4.52
C ILE A 171 0.92 -13.35 3.60
N PRO A 172 0.59 -13.63 2.32
CA PRO A 172 0.11 -12.61 1.41
C PRO A 172 -1.23 -12.03 1.87
N ILE A 173 -1.39 -10.71 1.71
CA ILE A 173 -2.58 -9.98 2.13
C ILE A 173 -3.49 -9.74 0.94
N SER A 174 -4.72 -10.26 0.99
CA SER A 174 -5.75 -9.96 -0.01
C SER A 174 -6.47 -8.65 0.29
N LEU A 175 -7.15 -8.09 -0.72
CA LEU A 175 -7.97 -6.88 -0.55
C LEU A 175 -9.08 -7.10 0.50
N SER A 176 -9.76 -8.24 0.47
CA SER A 176 -10.81 -8.57 1.46
C SER A 176 -10.24 -8.66 2.87
N TYR A 177 -9.03 -9.24 3.04
CA TYR A 177 -8.36 -9.29 4.33
C TYR A 177 -8.03 -7.88 4.84
N ALA A 178 -7.48 -7.01 3.99
CA ALA A 178 -7.12 -5.64 4.37
C ALA A 178 -8.34 -4.81 4.80
N ILE A 179 -9.47 -4.97 4.10
CA ILE A 179 -10.74 -4.34 4.49
C ILE A 179 -11.24 -4.91 5.82
N GLY A 180 -11.18 -6.22 6.02
CA GLY A 180 -11.56 -6.89 7.27
C GLY A 180 -10.72 -6.41 8.46
N GLU A 181 -9.39 -6.29 8.30
CA GLU A 181 -8.48 -5.72 9.29
C GLU A 181 -8.81 -4.26 9.65
N SER A 182 -9.40 -3.52 8.72
CA SER A 182 -9.88 -2.15 8.93
C SER A 182 -11.29 -2.10 9.53
N PHE A 183 -11.80 -3.23 10.04
CA PHE A 183 -13.14 -3.41 10.61
C PHE A 183 -14.28 -3.21 9.59
N GLY A 184 -14.01 -3.46 8.32
CA GLY A 184 -14.96 -3.38 7.22
C GLY A 184 -15.22 -1.96 6.72
N LEU A 185 -16.09 -1.87 5.74
CA LEU A 185 -16.57 -0.61 5.19
C LEU A 185 -17.44 0.12 6.23
N ASN A 186 -17.37 1.45 6.24
CA ASN A 186 -18.30 2.25 7.05
C ASN A 186 -19.70 2.16 6.46
N THR A 187 -20.60 1.48 7.15
CA THR A 187 -21.97 1.19 6.66
C THR A 187 -22.80 2.43 6.37
N ASN A 188 -22.47 3.58 6.96
CA ASN A 188 -23.24 4.81 6.81
C ASN A 188 -22.75 5.69 5.66
N THR A 189 -21.45 5.61 5.34
CA THR A 189 -20.81 6.60 4.47
C THR A 189 -20.06 5.99 3.29
N ALA A 190 -19.70 4.71 3.34
CA ALA A 190 -18.92 4.07 2.30
C ALA A 190 -19.73 3.77 1.03
N SER A 191 -19.10 3.92 -0.12
CA SER A 191 -19.55 3.38 -1.39
C SER A 191 -18.90 2.02 -1.64
N ALA A 192 -19.66 0.95 -1.42
CA ALA A 192 -19.14 -0.41 -1.65
C ALA A 192 -18.84 -0.70 -3.13
N SER A 193 -19.40 0.09 -4.06
CA SER A 193 -19.11 0.00 -5.50
C SER A 193 -17.83 0.72 -5.91
N GLU A 194 -17.20 1.49 -5.02
CA GLU A 194 -16.10 2.39 -5.35
C GLU A 194 -14.92 2.17 -4.40
N VAL A 195 -14.34 0.98 -4.49
CA VAL A 195 -13.10 0.64 -3.78
C VAL A 195 -11.97 0.64 -4.81
N PHE A 196 -10.93 1.39 -4.52
CA PHE A 196 -9.80 1.57 -5.42
C PHE A 196 -8.52 1.11 -4.76
N ILE A 197 -7.64 0.48 -5.53
CA ILE A 197 -6.30 0.15 -5.11
C ILE A 197 -5.33 0.93 -6.00
N ILE A 198 -4.57 1.83 -5.40
CA ILE A 198 -3.59 2.67 -6.06
C ILE A 198 -2.24 2.01 -5.89
N ARG A 199 -1.64 1.58 -7.01
CA ARG A 199 -0.32 0.93 -7.06
C ARG A 199 0.63 1.79 -7.86
N GLN A 200 1.75 2.15 -7.23
CA GLN A 200 2.81 2.84 -7.92
C GLN A 200 3.66 1.85 -8.72
N ASN A 201 3.67 1.97 -10.04
CA ASN A 201 4.59 1.20 -10.87
C ASN A 201 5.92 1.96 -11.00
N ILE A 202 6.98 1.44 -10.35
CA ILE A 202 8.31 2.07 -10.34
C ILE A 202 9.02 1.90 -11.70
N SER A 203 8.70 0.84 -12.43
CA SER A 203 9.36 0.49 -13.71
C SER A 203 8.78 1.23 -14.91
N GLU A 204 7.54 1.64 -14.84
CA GLU A 204 6.83 2.40 -15.85
C GLU A 204 6.38 3.72 -15.22
N SER A 205 6.48 4.82 -15.94
CA SER A 205 6.03 6.13 -15.44
C SER A 205 4.52 6.21 -15.18
N ASP A 206 3.84 5.08 -15.26
CA ASP A 206 2.39 4.96 -15.14
C ASP A 206 1.99 4.47 -13.74
N HIS A 207 0.93 5.07 -13.19
CA HIS A 207 0.28 4.55 -12.00
C HIS A 207 -0.84 3.59 -12.38
N LEU A 208 -0.97 2.48 -11.65
CA LEU A 208 -2.07 1.55 -11.81
C LEU A 208 -3.13 1.83 -10.74
N ILE A 209 -4.38 1.96 -11.16
CA ILE A 209 -5.51 2.01 -10.25
C ILE A 209 -6.39 0.81 -10.56
N PHE A 210 -6.55 -0.06 -9.58
CA PHE A 210 -7.50 -1.16 -9.68
C PHE A 210 -8.82 -0.76 -9.04
N HIS A 211 -9.91 -1.16 -9.64
CA HIS A 211 -11.26 -0.92 -9.16
C HIS A 211 -11.92 -2.22 -8.73
N ALA A 212 -12.55 -2.19 -7.56
CA ALA A 212 -13.31 -3.31 -6.99
C ALA A 212 -14.73 -2.88 -6.64
N ASP A 213 -15.72 -3.68 -7.03
CA ASP A 213 -17.13 -3.53 -6.64
C ASP A 213 -17.50 -4.59 -5.60
N LEU A 214 -17.65 -4.16 -4.35
CA LEU A 214 -17.95 -5.02 -3.21
C LEU A 214 -19.43 -5.04 -2.81
N ARG A 215 -20.35 -4.61 -3.69
CA ARG A 215 -21.80 -4.67 -3.39
C ARG A 215 -22.36 -6.09 -3.39
N ASN A 216 -21.68 -7.00 -4.08
CA ASN A 216 -22.14 -8.37 -4.30
C ASN A 216 -21.15 -9.39 -3.73
N PRO A 217 -21.60 -10.59 -3.34
CA PRO A 217 -20.70 -11.64 -2.86
C PRO A 217 -19.59 -12.01 -3.85
N SER A 218 -19.84 -11.93 -5.18
CA SER A 218 -18.82 -12.17 -6.21
C SER A 218 -17.64 -11.19 -6.08
N GLY A 219 -17.92 -9.91 -5.85
CA GLY A 219 -16.86 -8.92 -5.65
C GLY A 219 -16.01 -9.18 -4.41
N PHE A 220 -16.59 -9.74 -3.34
CA PHE A 220 -15.80 -10.17 -2.18
C PHE A 220 -14.94 -11.40 -2.48
N ILE A 221 -15.40 -12.33 -3.34
CA ILE A 221 -14.59 -13.46 -3.79
C ILE A 221 -13.40 -12.95 -4.62
N GLU A 222 -13.66 -12.05 -5.56
CA GLU A 222 -12.62 -11.41 -6.37
C GLU A 222 -11.61 -10.66 -5.48
N ALA A 223 -12.09 -9.86 -4.52
CA ALA A 223 -11.25 -9.18 -3.54
C ALA A 223 -10.45 -10.15 -2.65
N GLY A 224 -10.96 -11.35 -2.39
CA GLY A 224 -10.27 -12.41 -1.69
C GLY A 224 -9.11 -13.01 -2.48
N SER A 225 -9.21 -12.96 -3.79
CA SER A 225 -8.19 -13.47 -4.73
C SER A 225 -7.24 -12.39 -5.23
N PHE A 226 -7.53 -11.11 -4.97
CA PHE A 226 -6.67 -9.99 -5.33
C PHE A 226 -5.67 -9.69 -4.22
N TYR A 227 -4.39 -9.97 -4.44
CA TYR A 227 -3.33 -9.74 -3.47
C TYR A 227 -2.73 -8.35 -3.60
N LEU A 228 -2.52 -7.73 -2.44
CA LEU A 228 -1.93 -6.41 -2.32
C LEU A 228 -0.41 -6.49 -2.32
N GLU A 229 0.23 -5.48 -2.90
CA GLU A 229 1.68 -5.34 -2.94
C GLU A 229 2.17 -4.23 -2.01
N ASN A 230 3.48 -4.19 -1.81
CA ASN A 230 4.10 -3.16 -0.97
C ASN A 230 3.77 -1.75 -1.45
N ASN A 231 3.36 -0.89 -0.52
CA ASN A 231 2.93 0.48 -0.71
C ASN A 231 1.60 0.65 -1.47
N ASP A 232 0.81 -0.40 -1.68
CA ASP A 232 -0.55 -0.24 -2.18
C ASP A 232 -1.38 0.60 -1.22
N ILE A 233 -2.20 1.49 -1.78
CA ILE A 233 -3.18 2.28 -1.06
C ILE A 233 -4.56 1.78 -1.45
N VAL A 234 -5.24 1.13 -0.52
CA VAL A 234 -6.66 0.79 -0.64
C VAL A 234 -7.47 2.01 -0.20
N TYR A 235 -8.23 2.57 -1.10
CA TYR A 235 -9.08 3.73 -0.83
C TYR A 235 -10.55 3.39 -1.04
N VAL A 236 -11.35 3.58 0.00
CA VAL A 236 -12.80 3.41 -0.06
C VAL A 236 -13.46 4.77 -0.20
N ASN A 237 -14.23 4.96 -1.27
CA ASN A 237 -14.90 6.23 -1.53
C ASN A 237 -16.18 6.38 -0.68
N SER A 238 -16.67 7.62 -0.56
CA SER A 238 -17.93 7.91 0.14
C SER A 238 -19.13 7.73 -0.77
N SER A 239 -20.26 7.33 -0.20
CA SER A 239 -21.55 7.10 -0.90
C SER A 239 -22.29 8.38 -1.32
N GLY A 240 -21.76 9.56 -1.05
CA GLY A 240 -22.33 10.85 -1.45
C GLY A 240 -21.39 11.58 -2.37
N THR A 241 -21.84 12.06 -3.52
CA THR A 241 -21.19 13.00 -4.48
C THR A 241 -19.72 13.40 -4.21
N ALA A 242 -18.90 12.48 -3.74
CA ALA A 242 -17.52 12.75 -3.41
C ALA A 242 -16.70 12.84 -4.68
N ARG A 243 -16.07 13.96 -4.82
CA ARG A 243 -15.28 14.35 -5.95
C ARG A 243 -14.01 13.51 -5.98
N TRP A 244 -14.00 12.47 -6.79
CA TRP A 244 -12.85 11.63 -7.09
C TRP A 244 -11.57 12.45 -7.34
N ASN A 245 -11.68 13.56 -8.05
CA ASN A 245 -10.56 14.48 -8.29
C ASN A 245 -9.94 15.05 -7.02
N LYS A 246 -10.73 15.24 -5.94
CA LYS A 246 -10.21 15.74 -4.67
C LYS A 246 -9.37 14.67 -3.95
N VAL A 247 -9.76 13.41 -4.11
CA VAL A 247 -9.05 12.28 -3.49
C VAL A 247 -7.68 12.11 -4.14
N ILE A 248 -7.64 12.00 -5.44
CA ILE A 248 -6.39 11.83 -6.18
C ILE A 248 -5.44 13.01 -5.91
N SER A 249 -5.91 14.25 -5.98
CA SER A 249 -5.07 15.43 -5.70
C SER A 249 -4.53 15.48 -4.26
N GLN A 250 -5.13 14.79 -3.31
CA GLN A 250 -4.63 14.70 -1.94
C GLN A 250 -3.50 13.66 -1.77
N PHE A 251 -3.48 12.61 -2.58
CA PHE A 251 -2.46 11.56 -2.48
C PHE A 251 -1.21 11.86 -3.32
N PHE A 252 -1.34 12.58 -4.41
CA PHE A 252 -0.22 12.88 -5.28
C PHE A 252 0.82 13.89 -4.75
N PRO A 253 0.51 14.86 -3.87
CA PRO A 253 1.55 15.66 -3.22
C PRO A 253 2.55 14.81 -2.44
N PHE A 254 2.12 13.65 -1.94
CA PHE A 254 2.98 12.75 -1.18
C PHE A 254 4.01 12.04 -2.06
N SER A 255 3.64 11.69 -3.29
CA SER A 255 4.59 11.11 -4.26
C SER A 255 5.65 12.13 -4.70
N THR A 256 5.26 13.39 -4.84
CA THR A 256 6.19 14.50 -5.14
C THR A 256 7.18 14.71 -4.00
N PHE A 257 6.76 14.54 -2.76
CA PHE A 257 7.62 14.62 -1.58
C PHE A 257 8.64 13.48 -1.53
N LEU A 258 8.24 12.25 -1.85
CA LEU A 258 9.15 11.09 -1.92
C LEU A 258 10.16 11.25 -3.05
N ASN A 259 9.75 11.71 -4.23
CA ASN A 259 10.66 11.99 -5.36
C ASN A 259 11.63 13.14 -5.04
N SER A 260 11.26 14.07 -4.17
CA SER A 260 12.15 15.16 -3.72
C SER A 260 13.24 14.64 -2.78
N ILE A 261 12.97 13.57 -2.02
CA ILE A 261 13.96 12.92 -1.16
C ILE A 261 14.97 12.13 -2.00
N ASP A 262 14.52 11.42 -3.04
CA ASP A 262 15.41 10.67 -3.94
C ASP A 262 16.36 11.61 -4.72
N ASN A 263 15.88 12.80 -5.14
CA ASN A 263 16.72 13.79 -5.81
C ASN A 263 17.76 14.44 -4.89
N LEU A 264 17.51 14.49 -3.57
CA LEU A 264 18.47 15.00 -2.60
C LEU A 264 19.56 13.98 -2.21
N THR A 265 19.34 12.70 -2.51
CA THR A 265 20.30 11.61 -2.24
C THR A 265 21.16 11.26 -3.47
N SER A 266 20.82 11.75 -4.65
CA SER A 266 21.54 11.49 -5.91
C SER A 266 22.59 12.55 -6.27
N ASP A 267 22.67 13.66 -5.54
CA ASP A 267 23.63 14.77 -5.76
C ASP A 267 24.79 14.81 -4.75
N ASN A 268 25.17 13.66 -4.16
CA ASN A 268 26.39 13.57 -3.34
C ASN A 268 27.28 12.42 -3.80
#